data_542d8309826c65736d8ea23a6fea2b8e
#
_entry.id   542d8309826c65736d8ea23a6fea2b8e
#
_cell.length_a   1.000
_cell.length_b   1.000
_cell.length_c   1.000
_cell.angle_alpha   90.00
_cell.angle_beta   90.00
_cell.angle_gamma   90.00
#
_symmetry.space_group_name_H-M   'P 1'
#
loop_
_entity.id
_entity.type
_entity.pdbx_description
1 polymer ?
#
loop_
_entity_poly.entity_id
_entity_poly.type
_entity_poly.pdbx_seq_one_letter_code
_entity_poly.pdbx_strand_id
1 'polypeptide(L)' 'MTKYNVKLMKNKKGYLNSFKNELGEKFLFLGFKEGRNNFKSEFTKEEIKAIDERYLEFIEEV' A
#
# COMPACT_ATOMS: atom_id res chain seq x y z
N MET A 1 5.46 -15.43 -1.19
CA MET A 1 5.30 -14.41 -2.22
C MET A 1 6.00 -13.13 -1.81
N THR A 2 6.61 -12.44 -2.76
CA THR A 2 7.29 -11.20 -2.46
C THR A 2 6.29 -10.07 -2.24
N LYS A 3 6.51 -9.29 -1.20
CA LYS A 3 5.69 -8.15 -0.87
C LYS A 3 6.46 -6.86 -1.09
N TYR A 4 5.75 -5.79 -1.34
CA TYR A 4 6.32 -4.49 -1.64
C TYR A 4 5.58 -3.39 -0.91
N ASN A 5 6.33 -2.35 -0.50
CA ASN A 5 5.73 -1.09 -0.09
C ASN A 5 5.63 -0.19 -1.33
N VAL A 6 4.65 0.68 -1.35
CA VAL A 6 4.52 1.68 -2.42
C VAL A 6 4.81 3.05 -1.80
N LYS A 7 5.96 3.63 -2.13
CA LYS A 7 6.38 4.92 -1.59
C LYS A 7 6.07 6.03 -2.59
N LEU A 8 5.03 6.80 -2.32
CA LEU A 8 4.55 7.84 -3.22
C LEU A 8 5.08 9.23 -2.87
N MET A 9 5.55 9.43 -1.64
CA MET A 9 6.11 10.69 -1.18
C MET A 9 7.41 10.43 -0.42
N LYS A 10 8.26 11.44 -0.31
CA LYS A 10 9.59 11.29 0.28
C LYS A 10 9.61 11.36 1.82
N ASN A 11 8.48 11.36 2.47
CA ASN A 11 8.44 11.42 3.93
C ASN A 11 7.99 10.08 4.51
N LYS A 12 8.03 9.98 5.84
CA LYS A 12 7.70 8.74 6.55
C LYS A 12 6.24 8.33 6.39
N LYS A 13 5.36 9.25 6.03
CA LYS A 13 3.94 9.00 5.83
C LYS A 13 3.59 8.90 4.35
N GLY A 14 4.58 8.70 3.50
CA GLY A 14 4.38 8.65 2.05
C GLY A 14 4.10 7.26 1.49
N TYR A 15 3.86 6.28 2.33
CA TYR A 15 3.61 4.89 1.90
C TYR A 15 2.12 4.63 1.74
N LEU A 16 1.79 3.91 0.67
CA LEU A 16 0.41 3.52 0.41
C LEU A 16 -0.05 2.52 1.44
N ASN A 17 -1.22 2.79 2.02
CA ASN A 17 -1.89 1.90 2.95
C ASN A 17 -3.31 1.66 2.47
N SER A 18 -3.87 0.54 2.85
CA SER A 18 -5.27 0.26 2.57
C SER A 18 -5.98 -0.18 3.85
N PHE A 19 -7.26 0.13 3.90
CA PHE A 19 -8.12 -0.24 5.02
C PHE A 19 -9.42 -0.81 4.45
N LYS A 20 -9.83 -1.96 4.98
CA LYS A 20 -11.08 -2.59 4.59
C LYS A 20 -12.00 -2.61 5.80
N ASN A 21 -13.18 -1.99 5.69
CA ASN A 21 -14.12 -1.93 6.79
C ASN A 21 -14.97 -3.21 6.86
N GLU A 22 -15.89 -3.25 7.83
CA GLU A 22 -16.74 -4.41 8.05
C GLU A 22 -17.69 -4.69 6.87
N LEU A 23 -18.01 -3.67 6.10
CA LEU A 23 -18.87 -3.79 4.94
C LEU A 23 -18.13 -4.26 3.70
N GLY A 24 -16.81 -4.46 3.80
CA GLY A 24 -16.01 -4.88 2.68
C GLY A 24 -15.54 -3.73 1.80
N GLU A 25 -15.81 -2.50 2.18
CA GLU A 25 -15.35 -1.33 1.45
C GLU A 25 -13.88 -1.09 1.69
N LYS A 26 -13.14 -0.83 0.62
CA LYS A 26 -11.69 -0.65 0.68
C LYS A 26 -11.34 0.81 0.48
N PHE A 27 -10.52 1.35 1.37
CA PHE A 27 -10.05 2.73 1.32
C PHE A 27 -8.54 2.75 1.18
N LEU A 28 -8.03 3.70 0.38
CA LEU A 28 -6.60 3.88 0.18
C LEU A 28 -6.19 5.24 0.76
N PHE A 29 -5.04 5.27 1.41
CA PHE A 29 -4.52 6.50 1.99
C PHE A 29 -3.00 6.39 2.12
N LEU A 30 -2.34 7.50 2.41
CA LEU A 30 -0.91 7.51 2.65
C LEU A 30 -0.64 7.46 4.15
N GLY A 31 0.31 6.66 4.54
CA GLY A 31 0.66 6.49 5.95
C GLY A 31 2.06 5.93 6.10
N PHE A 32 2.32 5.34 7.27
CA PHE A 32 3.63 4.81 7.59
C PHE A 32 3.92 3.52 6.82
N LYS A 33 5.21 3.22 6.66
CA LYS A 33 5.68 2.00 6.04
C LYS A 33 5.13 0.75 6.73
N GLU A 34 4.99 0.83 8.05
CA GLU A 34 4.47 -0.27 8.83
C GLU A 34 2.97 -0.09 9.03
N GLY A 35 2.20 -1.00 8.48
CA GLY A 35 0.76 -1.00 8.70
C GLY A 35 0.44 -1.28 10.17
N ARG A 36 -0.60 -0.64 10.68
CA ARG A 36 -1.05 -0.84 12.08
C ARG A 36 -2.48 -1.33 12.08
N ASN A 37 -2.76 -2.23 13.01
CA ASN A 37 -4.11 -2.79 13.18
C ASN A 37 -4.59 -3.41 11.87
N ASN A 38 -5.62 -2.85 11.28
CA ASN A 38 -6.23 -3.35 10.05
C ASN A 38 -5.68 -2.69 8.78
N PHE A 39 -4.65 -1.85 8.93
CA PHE A 39 -4.06 -1.17 7.78
C PHE A 39 -3.05 -2.08 7.10
N LYS A 40 -3.20 -2.22 5.78
CA LYS A 40 -2.30 -3.03 4.97
C LYS A 40 -1.36 -2.10 4.22
N SER A 41 -0.05 -2.27 4.45
CA SER A 41 0.97 -1.44 3.80
C SER A 41 1.87 -2.22 2.86
N GLU A 42 1.73 -3.55 2.83
CA GLU A 42 2.53 -4.42 1.97
C GLU A 42 1.63 -5.10 0.95
N PHE A 43 2.03 -5.05 -0.31
CA PHE A 43 1.20 -5.54 -1.41
C PHE A 43 2.03 -6.40 -2.35
N THR A 44 1.35 -7.33 -3.03
CA THR A 44 1.97 -8.03 -4.15
C THR A 44 1.93 -7.11 -5.38
N LYS A 45 2.73 -7.43 -6.40
CA LYS A 45 2.69 -6.65 -7.64
C LYS A 45 1.33 -6.67 -8.30
N GLU A 46 0.64 -7.79 -8.24
CA GLU A 46 -0.71 -7.93 -8.79
C GLU A 46 -1.70 -7.00 -8.10
N GLU A 47 -1.59 -6.90 -6.78
CA GLU A 47 -2.45 -6.01 -6.01
C GLU A 47 -2.18 -4.55 -6.36
N ILE A 48 -0.92 -4.17 -6.48
CA ILE A 48 -0.53 -2.80 -6.83
C ILE A 48 -1.01 -2.46 -8.23
N LYS A 49 -0.84 -3.37 -9.17
CA LYS A 49 -1.28 -3.17 -10.55
C LYS A 49 -2.79 -3.00 -10.64
N ALA A 50 -3.53 -3.74 -9.81
CA ALA A 50 -4.98 -3.62 -9.77
C ALA A 50 -5.45 -2.28 -9.20
N ILE A 51 -4.66 -1.67 -8.32
CA ILE A 51 -4.96 -0.35 -7.78
C ILE A 51 -4.63 0.72 -8.81
N ASP A 52 -3.37 0.75 -9.27
CA ASP A 52 -2.91 1.68 -10.30
C ASP A 52 -1.56 1.19 -10.82
N GLU A 53 -1.52 0.80 -12.08
CA GLU A 53 -0.31 0.25 -12.70
C GLU A 53 0.89 1.20 -12.60
N ARG A 54 0.63 2.51 -12.57
CA ARG A 54 1.71 3.51 -12.46
C ARG A 54 2.46 3.43 -11.14
N TYR A 55 1.84 2.87 -10.11
CA TYR A 55 2.46 2.71 -8.79
C TYR A 55 3.60 1.70 -8.80
N LEU A 56 3.71 0.86 -9.83
CA LEU A 56 4.81 -0.09 -9.94
C LEU A 56 6.18 0.59 -10.05
N GLU A 57 6.20 1.87 -10.42
CA GLU A 57 7.44 2.65 -10.47
C GLU A 57 7.93 3.09 -9.09
N PHE A 58 7.09 2.96 -8.08
CA PHE A 58 7.36 3.45 -6.72
C PHE A 58 7.47 2.34 -5.69
N ILE A 59 7.64 1.11 -6.13
CA ILE A 59 7.68 -0.02 -5.19
C ILE A 59 9.06 -0.20 -4.58
N GLU A 60 9.06 -0.64 -3.32
CA GLU A 60 10.27 -1.03 -2.60
C GLU A 60 10.03 -2.42 -2.03
N GLU A 61 10.93 -3.34 -2.28
CA GLU A 61 10.79 -4.70 -1.77
C GLU A 61 10.93 -4.72 -0.25
N VAL A 62 10.04 -5.43 0.40
CA VAL A 62 10.04 -5.57 1.85
C VAL A 62 11.07 -6.59 2.30
#